data_1e99f6c1fdab2dfb8955da972c0539bd
#
_entry.id   1e99f6c1fdab2dfb8955da972c0539bd
#
_cell.length_a   1.000
_cell.length_b   1.000
_cell.length_c   1.000
_cell.angle_alpha   90.00
_cell.angle_beta   90.00
_cell.angle_gamma   90.00
#
_symmetry.space_group_name_H-M   'P 1'
#
loop_
_entity.id
_entity.type
_entity.pdbx_description
1 polymer ?
#
loop_
_entity_poly.entity_id
_entity_poly.type
_entity_poly.pdbx_seq_one_letter_code
_entity_poly.pdbx_strand_id
1 'polypeptide(L)'
;MNTRMKIMLLPLWALLVAAWGACPAQDLLITEFMASNDDGLRDEEGESSDWIEVHNSGLEPVNLDGWYLTDSAANLRRWGFPPAIIAGGEFLVVFASGKDRRDPAGPLHTDFQLDADGEFLALVSPAGEIVHEYSPEYPEQQTDYSYGLGQSVTVFPMVGSQ
;
A
#
# COMPACT_ATOMS: atom_id res chain seq x y z
N MET A 1 41.24 21.28 65.57
CA MET A 1 41.08 20.07 64.74
C MET A 1 39.91 20.32 63.76
N ASN A 2 40.22 20.86 62.55
CA ASN A 2 39.20 21.22 61.54
C ASN A 2 39.13 20.14 60.46
N THR A 3 38.14 19.29 60.53
CA THR A 3 37.87 18.27 59.50
C THR A 3 37.08 18.93 58.35
N ARG A 4 37.77 19.26 57.26
CA ARG A 4 37.11 19.74 56.03
C ARG A 4 36.50 18.53 55.29
N MET A 5 35.16 18.47 55.28
CA MET A 5 34.39 17.52 54.48
C MET A 5 34.49 17.93 52.99
N LYS A 6 35.14 17.12 52.20
CA LYS A 6 35.18 17.28 50.72
C LYS A 6 33.88 16.74 50.15
N ILE A 7 33.00 17.61 49.68
CA ILE A 7 31.82 17.23 48.89
C ILE A 7 32.33 16.89 47.49
N MET A 8 32.26 15.65 47.14
CA MET A 8 32.59 15.14 45.80
C MET A 8 31.34 15.30 44.92
N LEU A 9 31.35 16.37 44.10
CA LEU A 9 30.32 16.55 43.04
C LEU A 9 30.58 15.53 41.95
N LEU A 10 29.70 14.53 41.85
CA LEU A 10 29.66 13.64 40.72
C LEU A 10 29.09 14.42 39.52
N PRO A 11 29.70 14.36 38.33
CA PRO A 11 29.16 15.01 37.15
C PRO A 11 27.91 14.21 36.71
N LEU A 12 26.79 14.92 36.60
CA LEU A 12 25.54 14.43 36.05
C LEU A 12 25.74 14.27 34.55
N TRP A 13 26.20 13.09 34.13
CA TRP A 13 26.12 12.69 32.72
C TRP A 13 24.66 12.48 32.37
N ALA A 14 24.08 13.47 31.70
CA ALA A 14 22.78 13.31 31.09
C ALA A 14 22.83 12.12 30.11
N LEU A 15 22.20 11.01 30.46
CA LEU A 15 21.90 9.94 29.57
C LEU A 15 20.94 10.51 28.50
N LEU A 16 21.53 10.97 27.40
CA LEU A 16 20.79 11.25 26.17
C LEU A 16 20.38 9.87 25.61
N VAL A 17 19.26 9.34 26.07
CA VAL A 17 18.61 8.21 25.41
C VAL A 17 18.15 8.77 24.06
N ALA A 18 18.95 8.56 23.03
CA ALA A 18 18.47 8.70 21.66
C ALA A 18 17.32 7.70 21.52
N ALA A 19 16.10 8.19 21.57
CA ALA A 19 14.95 7.45 21.10
C ALA A 19 15.22 7.21 19.62
N TRP A 20 15.76 6.05 19.30
CA TRP A 20 15.67 5.54 17.95
C TRP A 20 14.17 5.34 17.73
N GLY A 21 13.57 6.33 17.07
CA GLY A 21 12.23 6.17 16.55
C GLY A 21 12.27 4.89 15.71
N ALA A 22 11.62 3.85 16.17
CA ALA A 22 11.27 2.76 15.29
C ALA A 22 10.58 3.44 14.11
N CYS A 23 11.18 3.34 12.92
CA CYS A 23 10.45 3.63 11.70
C CYS A 23 9.20 2.76 11.81
N PRO A 24 7.97 3.32 11.84
CA PRO A 24 6.80 2.48 11.89
C PRO A 24 6.96 1.49 10.74
N ALA A 25 6.87 0.20 11.06
CA ALA A 25 6.76 -0.82 10.03
C ALA A 25 5.70 -0.31 9.05
N GLN A 26 6.04 -0.24 7.78
CA GLN A 26 5.11 0.31 6.81
C GLN A 26 4.06 -0.76 6.59
N ASP A 27 2.95 -0.62 7.33
CA ASP A 27 1.89 -1.62 7.43
C ASP A 27 0.93 -1.59 6.22
N LEU A 28 1.25 -0.80 5.18
CA LEU A 28 0.47 -0.72 3.95
C LEU A 28 0.94 -1.76 2.92
N LEU A 29 -0.02 -2.49 2.36
CA LEU A 29 0.21 -3.53 1.38
C LEU A 29 -0.80 -3.39 0.23
N ILE A 30 -0.39 -3.71 -1.00
CA ILE A 30 -1.34 -4.05 -2.06
C ILE A 30 -1.74 -5.50 -1.82
N THR A 31 -2.93 -5.71 -1.30
CA THR A 31 -3.40 -7.05 -0.94
C THR A 31 -4.05 -7.77 -2.08
N GLU A 32 -4.71 -7.04 -2.97
CA GLU A 32 -5.45 -7.61 -4.09
C GLU A 32 -5.54 -6.61 -5.24
N PHE A 33 -5.65 -7.09 -6.47
CA PHE A 33 -5.96 -6.27 -7.64
C PHE A 33 -6.66 -7.12 -8.72
N MET A 34 -7.31 -6.45 -9.67
CA MET A 34 -7.94 -7.07 -10.83
C MET A 34 -7.56 -6.25 -12.06
N ALA A 35 -6.83 -6.85 -12.99
CA ALA A 35 -6.33 -6.22 -14.22
C ALA A 35 -7.14 -6.60 -15.48
N SER A 36 -8.29 -7.23 -15.31
CA SER A 36 -9.25 -7.50 -16.37
C SER A 36 -10.63 -7.65 -15.74
N ASN A 37 -11.33 -6.54 -15.58
CA ASN A 37 -12.62 -6.48 -14.90
C ASN A 37 -13.74 -6.18 -15.90
N ASP A 38 -14.55 -7.20 -16.24
CA ASP A 38 -15.70 -7.06 -17.15
C ASP A 38 -17.03 -7.01 -16.39
N ASP A 39 -17.21 -7.88 -15.36
CA ASP A 39 -18.48 -8.03 -14.64
C ASP A 39 -18.31 -8.04 -13.09
N GLY A 40 -17.15 -7.63 -12.59
CA GLY A 40 -16.84 -7.54 -11.17
C GLY A 40 -17.27 -6.21 -10.54
N LEU A 41 -16.37 -5.63 -9.71
CA LEU A 41 -16.61 -4.36 -9.02
C LEU A 41 -16.79 -3.22 -10.02
N ARG A 42 -17.82 -2.39 -9.80
CA ARG A 42 -18.13 -1.23 -10.65
C ARG A 42 -17.80 0.06 -9.92
N ASP A 43 -17.32 1.04 -10.67
CA ASP A 43 -17.10 2.39 -10.16
C ASP A 43 -18.42 3.18 -10.00
N GLU A 44 -18.33 4.44 -9.57
CA GLU A 44 -19.50 5.31 -9.33
C GLU A 44 -20.27 5.66 -10.61
N GLU A 45 -19.68 5.43 -11.78
CA GLU A 45 -20.34 5.62 -13.09
C GLU A 45 -20.96 4.32 -13.60
N GLY A 46 -20.77 3.21 -12.86
CA GLY A 46 -21.25 1.88 -13.22
C GLY A 46 -20.36 1.18 -14.25
N GLU A 47 -19.13 1.67 -14.46
CA GLU A 47 -18.16 1.05 -15.35
C GLU A 47 -17.35 -0.01 -14.61
N SER A 48 -17.07 -1.13 -15.29
CA SER A 48 -16.18 -2.17 -14.81
C SER A 48 -14.73 -1.74 -15.10
N SER A 49 -14.13 -1.00 -14.18
CA SER A 49 -12.74 -0.59 -14.26
C SER A 49 -11.86 -1.56 -13.47
N ASP A 50 -10.62 -1.76 -13.89
CA ASP A 50 -9.62 -2.45 -13.08
C ASP A 50 -9.47 -1.76 -11.73
N TRP A 51 -8.98 -2.49 -10.72
CA TRP A 51 -8.87 -1.94 -9.38
C TRP A 51 -7.71 -2.52 -8.59
N ILE A 52 -7.27 -1.77 -7.60
CA ILE A 52 -6.18 -2.11 -6.69
C ILE A 52 -6.70 -1.91 -5.27
N GLU A 53 -6.52 -2.91 -4.40
CA GLU A 53 -6.83 -2.82 -2.99
C GLU A 53 -5.56 -2.58 -2.18
N VAL A 54 -5.58 -1.54 -1.36
CA VAL A 54 -4.53 -1.22 -0.39
C VAL A 54 -5.06 -1.48 1.00
N HIS A 55 -4.35 -2.28 1.77
CA HIS A 55 -4.67 -2.65 3.15
C HIS A 55 -3.71 -2.01 4.13
N ASN A 56 -4.24 -1.43 5.19
CA ASN A 56 -3.46 -1.04 6.36
C ASN A 56 -3.50 -2.21 7.38
N SER A 57 -2.46 -3.03 7.38
CA SER A 57 -2.34 -4.18 8.30
C SER A 57 -1.92 -3.77 9.73
N GLY A 58 -1.60 -2.50 9.95
CA GLY A 58 -1.26 -1.93 11.25
C GLY A 58 -2.49 -1.65 12.12
N LEU A 59 -2.23 -1.15 13.32
CA LEU A 59 -3.28 -0.78 14.27
C LEU A 59 -3.64 0.72 14.21
N GLU A 60 -2.73 1.54 13.73
CA GLU A 60 -2.89 3.00 13.67
C GLU A 60 -3.34 3.45 12.27
N PRO A 61 -4.13 4.52 12.17
CA PRO A 61 -4.53 5.05 10.88
C PRO A 61 -3.32 5.64 10.12
N VAL A 62 -3.27 5.43 8.82
CA VAL A 62 -2.23 5.96 7.92
C VAL A 62 -2.84 7.01 6.99
N ASN A 63 -2.23 8.19 6.95
CA ASN A 63 -2.54 9.21 5.95
C ASN A 63 -1.71 8.95 4.69
N LEU A 64 -2.39 8.85 3.56
CA LEU A 64 -1.79 8.55 2.25
C LEU A 64 -1.21 9.78 1.54
N ASP A 65 -1.23 10.97 2.13
CA ASP A 65 -0.59 12.15 1.55
C ASP A 65 0.91 11.88 1.28
N GLY A 66 1.33 12.09 0.03
CA GLY A 66 2.69 11.81 -0.41
C GLY A 66 3.02 10.34 -0.71
N TRP A 67 2.07 9.42 -0.58
CA TRP A 67 2.21 8.05 -1.07
C TRP A 67 1.87 7.96 -2.57
N TYR A 68 2.34 6.90 -3.22
CA TYR A 68 2.16 6.73 -4.66
C TYR A 68 1.80 5.29 -5.02
N LEU A 69 0.97 5.14 -6.06
CA LEU A 69 0.83 3.90 -6.83
C LEU A 69 1.53 4.06 -8.18
N THR A 70 2.11 2.99 -8.66
CA THR A 70 2.76 2.97 -9.96
C THR A 70 2.72 1.60 -10.61
N ASP A 71 2.51 1.58 -11.92
CA ASP A 71 2.64 0.44 -12.82
C ASP A 71 4.00 0.45 -13.55
N SER A 72 4.93 1.31 -13.15
CA SER A 72 6.21 1.51 -13.86
C SER A 72 7.39 1.58 -12.90
N ALA A 73 8.30 0.61 -12.98
CA ALA A 73 9.56 0.64 -12.24
C ALA A 73 10.47 1.84 -12.59
N ALA A 74 10.25 2.46 -13.76
CA ALA A 74 10.99 3.65 -14.19
C ALA A 74 10.43 4.96 -13.61
N ASN A 75 9.20 4.97 -13.07
CA ASN A 75 8.54 6.15 -12.52
C ASN A 75 7.81 5.81 -11.21
N LEU A 76 8.53 5.67 -10.12
CA LEU A 76 8.00 5.29 -8.81
C LEU A 76 7.00 6.31 -8.21
N ARG A 77 6.87 7.50 -8.75
CA ARG A 77 5.94 8.54 -8.30
C ARG A 77 4.89 8.88 -9.34
N ARG A 78 4.39 7.85 -10.04
CA ARG A 78 3.45 8.04 -11.15
C ARG A 78 2.15 8.67 -10.71
N TRP A 79 1.44 8.06 -9.78
CA TRP A 79 0.16 8.56 -9.28
C TRP A 79 0.21 8.74 -7.76
N GLY A 80 0.11 10.00 -7.31
CA GLY A 80 0.12 10.36 -5.89
C GLY A 80 -1.28 10.32 -5.29
N PHE A 81 -1.42 9.67 -4.15
CA PHE A 81 -2.65 9.70 -3.37
C PHE A 81 -2.99 11.12 -2.90
N PRO A 82 -4.29 11.45 -2.82
CA PRO A 82 -4.73 12.60 -2.04
C PRO A 82 -4.56 12.31 -0.53
N PRO A 83 -4.78 13.31 0.36
CA PRO A 83 -4.75 13.12 1.80
C PRO A 83 -5.95 12.29 2.29
N ALA A 84 -6.03 11.02 1.85
CA ALA A 84 -6.98 10.01 2.32
C ALA A 84 -6.41 9.27 3.53
N ILE A 85 -7.27 8.71 4.37
CA ILE A 85 -6.87 7.98 5.58
C ILE A 85 -7.39 6.55 5.48
N ILE A 86 -6.50 5.56 5.70
CA ILE A 86 -6.88 4.17 5.92
C ILE A 86 -6.73 3.89 7.42
N ALA A 87 -7.82 3.58 8.11
CA ALA A 87 -7.77 3.19 9.52
C ALA A 87 -7.02 1.86 9.71
N GLY A 88 -6.56 1.60 10.92
CA GLY A 88 -5.88 0.33 11.22
C GLY A 88 -6.79 -0.87 10.95
N GLY A 89 -6.31 -1.84 10.18
CA GLY A 89 -7.05 -3.03 9.74
C GLY A 89 -8.03 -2.81 8.59
N GLU A 90 -8.13 -1.59 8.04
CA GLU A 90 -9.08 -1.26 6.98
C GLU A 90 -8.44 -1.32 5.58
N PHE A 91 -9.29 -1.34 4.56
CA PHE A 91 -8.94 -1.45 3.15
C PHE A 91 -9.38 -0.21 2.38
N LEU A 92 -8.68 0.11 1.31
CA LEU A 92 -9.04 1.15 0.35
C LEU A 92 -8.94 0.58 -1.06
N VAL A 93 -10.03 0.65 -1.81
CA VAL A 93 -10.02 0.33 -3.24
C VAL A 93 -9.75 1.59 -4.05
N VAL A 94 -8.83 1.49 -5.00
CA VAL A 94 -8.50 2.51 -6.00
C VAL A 94 -8.75 1.92 -7.37
N PHE A 95 -9.58 2.54 -8.19
CA PHE A 95 -9.82 2.10 -9.55
C PHE A 95 -8.65 2.46 -10.46
N ALA A 96 -8.10 1.48 -11.15
CA ALA A 96 -7.05 1.67 -12.15
C ALA A 96 -7.67 1.94 -13.53
N SER A 97 -8.32 3.09 -13.67
CA SER A 97 -9.19 3.40 -14.82
C SER A 97 -8.62 4.46 -15.78
N GLY A 98 -7.50 5.10 -15.43
CA GLY A 98 -6.95 6.22 -16.20
C GLY A 98 -7.69 7.55 -16.03
N LYS A 99 -8.74 7.63 -15.19
CA LYS A 99 -9.57 8.84 -15.01
C LYS A 99 -8.91 9.93 -14.14
N ASP A 100 -7.84 9.61 -13.40
CA ASP A 100 -7.07 10.52 -12.52
C ASP A 100 -7.95 11.30 -11.53
N ARG A 101 -8.82 10.63 -10.78
CA ARG A 101 -9.68 11.25 -9.77
C ARG A 101 -9.06 11.13 -8.39
N ARG A 102 -8.84 12.25 -7.73
CA ARG A 102 -8.12 12.35 -6.44
C ARG A 102 -8.94 13.04 -5.36
N ASP A 103 -10.26 13.09 -5.46
CA ASP A 103 -11.12 13.61 -4.39
C ASP A 103 -11.27 12.54 -3.30
N PRO A 104 -10.73 12.74 -2.06
CA PRO A 104 -10.82 11.76 -0.99
C PRO A 104 -12.24 11.55 -0.45
N ALA A 105 -13.21 12.38 -0.86
CA ALA A 105 -14.63 12.22 -0.51
C ALA A 105 -15.36 11.24 -1.44
N GLY A 106 -14.73 10.79 -2.53
CA GLY A 106 -15.30 9.87 -3.51
C GLY A 106 -14.34 8.72 -3.84
N PRO A 107 -14.73 7.84 -4.76
CA PRO A 107 -13.84 6.80 -5.27
C PRO A 107 -12.59 7.40 -5.93
N LEU A 108 -11.45 6.80 -5.62
CA LEU A 108 -10.16 7.23 -6.18
C LEU A 108 -9.87 6.46 -7.47
N HIS A 109 -9.29 7.17 -8.46
CA HIS A 109 -8.93 6.59 -9.75
C HIS A 109 -7.51 7.00 -10.12
N THR A 110 -6.68 6.04 -10.52
CA THR A 110 -5.34 6.31 -11.02
C THR A 110 -5.37 6.99 -12.41
N ASP A 111 -4.21 7.49 -12.84
CA ASP A 111 -3.97 7.99 -14.21
C ASP A 111 -3.51 6.90 -15.18
N PHE A 112 -3.53 5.64 -14.74
CA PHE A 112 -3.16 4.46 -15.48
C PHE A 112 -4.22 3.36 -15.36
N GLN A 113 -4.15 2.38 -16.25
CA GLN A 113 -4.90 1.12 -16.22
C GLN A 113 -3.90 0.00 -15.99
N LEU A 114 -4.37 -1.17 -15.53
CA LEU A 114 -3.53 -2.35 -15.38
C LEU A 114 -3.50 -3.14 -16.70
N ASP A 115 -2.37 -3.80 -16.97
CA ASP A 115 -2.23 -4.67 -18.14
C ASP A 115 -2.55 -6.13 -17.76
N ALA A 116 -3.53 -6.73 -18.44
CA ALA A 116 -3.90 -8.11 -18.18
C ALA A 116 -2.80 -9.12 -18.53
N ASP A 117 -1.89 -8.77 -19.45
CA ASP A 117 -0.76 -9.65 -19.84
C ASP A 117 0.33 -9.68 -18.76
N GLY A 118 0.29 -8.78 -17.77
CA GLY A 118 1.25 -8.67 -16.68
C GLY A 118 2.15 -7.45 -16.79
N GLU A 119 2.37 -6.78 -15.67
CA GLU A 119 3.27 -5.63 -15.55
C GLU A 119 3.78 -5.43 -14.13
N PHE A 120 4.66 -4.48 -13.93
CA PHE A 120 5.09 -4.04 -12.61
C PHE A 120 3.96 -3.29 -11.89
N LEU A 121 3.77 -3.57 -10.59
CA LEU A 121 2.84 -2.80 -9.76
C LEU A 121 3.46 -2.57 -8.40
N ALA A 122 3.49 -1.32 -7.91
CA ALA A 122 4.05 -1.02 -6.60
C ALA A 122 3.31 0.09 -5.83
N LEU A 123 3.39 -0.03 -4.50
CA LEU A 123 3.05 0.99 -3.52
C LEU A 123 4.35 1.62 -3.01
N VAL A 124 4.45 2.95 -3.07
CA VAL A 124 5.66 3.69 -2.78
C VAL A 124 5.40 4.72 -1.68
N SER A 125 6.30 4.78 -0.69
CA SER A 125 6.22 5.70 0.44
C SER A 125 6.52 7.15 0.07
N PRO A 126 6.22 8.12 0.93
CA PRO A 126 6.61 9.53 0.75
C PRO A 126 8.13 9.72 0.61
N ALA A 127 8.94 8.83 1.21
CA ALA A 127 10.39 8.83 1.06
C ALA A 127 10.86 8.37 -0.33
N GLY A 128 9.95 7.79 -1.15
CA GLY A 128 10.27 7.22 -2.46
C GLY A 128 10.77 5.77 -2.38
N GLU A 129 10.51 5.10 -1.27
CA GLU A 129 10.86 3.70 -1.06
C GLU A 129 9.69 2.80 -1.46
N ILE A 130 9.98 1.72 -2.18
CA ILE A 130 8.98 0.69 -2.49
C ILE A 130 8.64 -0.05 -1.18
N VAL A 131 7.37 -0.05 -0.83
CA VAL A 131 6.85 -0.69 0.39
C VAL A 131 6.29 -2.06 0.09
N HIS A 132 5.59 -2.18 -1.02
CA HIS A 132 5.06 -3.43 -1.53
C HIS A 132 5.10 -3.41 -3.06
N GLU A 133 5.45 -4.54 -3.69
CA GLU A 133 5.51 -4.64 -5.15
C GLU A 133 5.18 -6.05 -5.66
N TYR A 134 4.68 -6.08 -6.87
CA TYR A 134 4.66 -7.24 -7.75
C TYR A 134 5.73 -7.00 -8.83
N SER A 135 6.88 -7.68 -8.73
CA SER A 135 8.09 -7.40 -9.51
C SER A 135 8.75 -8.71 -9.98
N PRO A 136 9.35 -8.76 -11.17
CA PRO A 136 9.43 -7.69 -12.16
C PRO A 136 8.08 -7.38 -12.81
N GLU A 137 7.14 -8.32 -12.80
CA GLU A 137 5.78 -8.22 -13.31
C GLU A 137 4.88 -9.22 -12.55
N TYR A 138 3.59 -8.91 -12.39
CA TYR A 138 2.61 -9.90 -11.97
C TYR A 138 2.27 -10.83 -13.15
N PRO A 139 1.78 -12.08 -12.90
CA PRO A 139 1.46 -13.00 -13.99
C PRO A 139 0.24 -12.55 -14.79
N GLU A 140 0.12 -13.03 -16.04
CA GLU A 140 -1.08 -12.87 -16.87
C GLU A 140 -2.36 -13.13 -16.08
N GLN A 141 -3.33 -12.22 -16.19
CA GLN A 141 -4.57 -12.21 -15.46
C GLN A 141 -5.73 -12.80 -16.29
N GLN A 142 -6.68 -13.42 -15.61
CA GLN A 142 -7.92 -13.88 -16.23
C GLN A 142 -9.04 -12.88 -15.95
N THR A 143 -9.89 -12.65 -16.93
CA THR A 143 -11.05 -11.76 -16.80
C THR A 143 -11.92 -12.16 -15.60
N ASP A 144 -12.26 -11.18 -14.77
CA ASP A 144 -13.09 -11.32 -13.56
C ASP A 144 -12.46 -12.18 -12.44
N TYR A 145 -11.16 -12.41 -12.49
CA TYR A 145 -10.40 -13.02 -11.40
C TYR A 145 -9.41 -12.02 -10.84
N SER A 146 -9.49 -11.77 -9.56
CA SER A 146 -8.50 -10.95 -8.85
C SER A 146 -7.25 -11.76 -8.51
N TYR A 147 -6.13 -11.07 -8.32
CA TYR A 147 -4.86 -11.64 -7.90
C TYR A 147 -4.34 -10.91 -6.67
N GLY A 148 -3.77 -11.63 -5.70
CA GLY A 148 -3.28 -10.97 -4.49
C GLY A 148 -2.57 -11.87 -3.49
N LEU A 149 -2.29 -11.31 -2.33
CA LEU A 149 -1.60 -11.99 -1.24
C LEU A 149 -2.48 -13.10 -0.64
N GLY A 150 -1.90 -14.29 -0.47
CA GLY A 150 -2.57 -15.42 0.17
C GLY A 150 -3.45 -16.25 -0.76
N GLN A 151 -3.54 -15.91 -2.03
CA GLN A 151 -4.19 -16.77 -3.02
C GLN A 151 -3.24 -17.91 -3.41
N SER A 152 -3.29 -18.99 -2.65
CA SER A 152 -2.86 -20.29 -3.17
C SER A 152 -3.87 -20.69 -4.22
N VAL A 153 -3.48 -20.71 -5.50
CA VAL A 153 -4.31 -21.23 -6.57
C VAL A 153 -4.57 -22.71 -6.30
N THR A 154 -5.60 -23.00 -5.53
CA THR A 154 -6.12 -24.36 -5.41
C THR A 154 -6.99 -24.56 -6.63
N VAL A 155 -6.38 -25.06 -7.69
CA VAL A 155 -7.13 -25.54 -8.87
C VAL A 155 -8.00 -26.70 -8.38
N PHE A 156 -9.26 -26.44 -8.11
CA PHE A 156 -10.24 -27.52 -7.92
C PHE A 156 -10.50 -28.12 -9.30
N PRO A 157 -10.16 -29.41 -9.55
CA PRO A 157 -10.57 -30.05 -10.79
C PRO A 157 -12.12 -30.02 -10.82
N MET A 158 -12.67 -29.41 -11.83
CA MET A 158 -14.10 -29.51 -12.11
C MET A 158 -14.43 -30.99 -12.26
N VAL A 159 -15.12 -31.54 -11.26
CA VAL A 159 -15.69 -32.90 -11.38
C VAL A 159 -16.79 -32.80 -12.42
N GLY A 160 -16.49 -33.31 -13.61
CA GLY A 160 -17.45 -33.40 -14.70
C GLY A 160 -18.67 -34.16 -14.21
N SER A 161 -19.82 -33.50 -14.26
CA SER A 161 -21.12 -34.15 -14.13
C SER A 161 -21.29 -35.10 -15.32
N GLN A 162 -21.37 -36.40 -15.04
CA GLN A 162 -21.87 -37.38 -15.98
C GLN A 162 -23.40 -37.30 -16.06
#